data_8c7aaf270ff8a9bc6c09e0d30fce2809
#
_entry.id   8c7aaf270ff8a9bc6c09e0d30fce2809
#
_cell.length_a   1.000
_cell.length_b   1.000
_cell.length_c   1.000
_cell.angle_alpha   90.00
_cell.angle_beta   90.00
_cell.angle_gamma   90.00
#
_symmetry.space_group_name_H-M   'P 1'
#
loop_
_entity.id
_entity.type
_entity.pdbx_description
1 polymer ?
#
loop_
_entity_poly.entity_id
_entity_poly.type
_entity_poly.pdbx_seq_one_letter_code
_entity_poly.pdbx_strand_id
1 'polypeptide(L)'
;MALMAGSAMTAFGVAPLTSLPEAATPQVKEWTEPLPLPELPTQLSRLDEQSLSLYRTEVTRQADTIDSLLRRLGVDDASAADFLRTDPVAATLAQGRAGKLVHATVTDGKLDRLE
;
A
#
# COMPACT_ATOMS: atom_id res chain seq x y z
N MET A 1 82.51 -46.95 -23.55
CA MET A 1 81.35 -46.10 -23.95
C MET A 1 80.23 -46.44 -22.97
N ALA A 2 80.01 -45.57 -22.04
CA ALA A 2 79.01 -45.75 -20.98
C ALA A 2 77.84 -44.82 -21.27
N LEU A 3 76.66 -45.36 -21.49
CA LEU A 3 75.43 -44.66 -21.72
C LEU A 3 74.71 -44.56 -20.38
N MET A 4 74.67 -43.34 -19.79
CA MET A 4 73.92 -43.08 -18.59
C MET A 4 72.50 -42.68 -18.97
N ALA A 5 71.53 -43.53 -18.71
CA ALA A 5 70.12 -43.20 -18.83
C ALA A 5 69.63 -42.60 -17.52
N GLY A 6 69.41 -41.31 -17.52
CA GLY A 6 68.81 -40.60 -16.36
C GLY A 6 67.30 -40.78 -16.35
N SER A 7 66.80 -41.52 -15.36
CA SER A 7 65.35 -41.59 -15.07
C SER A 7 64.91 -40.40 -14.26
N ALA A 8 64.18 -39.50 -14.89
CA ALA A 8 63.48 -38.42 -14.20
C ALA A 8 62.24 -38.96 -13.51
N MET A 9 62.29 -39.14 -12.21
CA MET A 9 61.12 -39.47 -11.38
C MET A 9 60.37 -38.19 -11.07
N THR A 10 59.26 -37.98 -11.74
CA THR A 10 58.32 -36.94 -11.39
C THR A 10 57.48 -37.40 -10.20
N ALA A 11 57.83 -36.92 -9.04
CA ALA A 11 56.99 -37.12 -7.85
C ALA A 11 55.76 -36.23 -7.94
N PHE A 12 54.62 -36.83 -8.25
CA PHE A 12 53.34 -36.20 -8.03
C PHE A 12 53.07 -36.19 -6.52
N GLY A 13 53.31 -35.02 -5.93
CA GLY A 13 52.87 -34.77 -4.57
C GLY A 13 51.37 -34.71 -4.49
N VAL A 14 50.71 -35.76 -4.04
CA VAL A 14 49.33 -35.73 -3.62
C VAL A 14 49.31 -34.97 -2.31
N ALA A 15 48.90 -33.71 -2.33
CA ALA A 15 48.63 -32.99 -1.10
C ALA A 15 47.48 -33.69 -0.36
N PRO A 16 47.66 -34.08 0.91
CA PRO A 16 46.53 -34.57 1.67
C PRO A 16 45.48 -33.46 1.71
N LEU A 17 44.27 -33.78 1.32
CA LEU A 17 43.10 -32.95 1.60
C LEU A 17 42.97 -32.87 3.11
N THR A 18 43.71 -31.95 3.71
CA THR A 18 43.45 -31.55 5.08
C THR A 18 42.00 -31.13 5.12
N SER A 19 41.22 -31.85 5.89
CA SER A 19 39.82 -31.54 6.19
C SER A 19 39.65 -30.04 6.33
N LEU A 20 38.85 -29.46 5.42
CA LEU A 20 38.37 -28.12 5.59
C LEU A 20 37.90 -27.97 7.02
N PRO A 21 38.31 -26.94 7.75
CA PRO A 21 37.75 -26.71 9.08
C PRO A 21 36.24 -26.68 8.88
N GLU A 22 35.58 -27.62 9.54
CA GLU A 22 34.12 -27.68 9.61
C GLU A 22 33.66 -26.29 9.91
N ALA A 23 33.02 -25.66 8.93
CA ALA A 23 32.55 -24.28 9.04
C ALA A 23 31.66 -24.29 10.26
N ALA A 24 32.14 -23.61 11.32
CA ALA A 24 31.39 -23.49 12.55
C ALA A 24 30.02 -22.96 12.14
N THR A 25 28.99 -23.79 12.26
CA THR A 25 27.63 -23.40 12.01
C THR A 25 27.38 -22.15 12.81
N PRO A 26 27.07 -21.01 12.17
CA PRO A 26 26.82 -19.78 12.91
C PRO A 26 25.69 -20.08 13.89
N GLN A 27 25.99 -19.97 15.17
CA GLN A 27 24.96 -20.07 16.19
C GLN A 27 24.06 -18.86 16.05
N VAL A 28 22.94 -19.04 15.37
CA VAL A 28 21.89 -18.04 15.30
C VAL A 28 21.32 -17.91 16.71
N LYS A 29 21.72 -16.84 17.39
CA LYS A 29 21.13 -16.50 18.68
C LYS A 29 19.78 -15.86 18.37
N GLU A 30 18.73 -16.64 18.50
CA GLU A 30 17.36 -16.17 18.34
C GLU A 30 17.03 -15.29 19.56
N TRP A 31 16.90 -14.00 19.30
CA TRP A 31 16.44 -13.03 20.29
C TRP A 31 14.94 -12.86 20.11
N THR A 32 14.19 -13.52 20.96
CA THR A 32 12.75 -13.26 21.07
C THR A 32 12.56 -12.17 22.12
N GLU A 33 12.45 -10.94 21.67
CA GLU A 33 12.06 -9.83 22.53
C GLU A 33 10.51 -9.79 22.54
N PRO A 34 9.88 -9.98 23.72
CA PRO A 34 8.43 -9.80 23.81
C PRO A 34 8.13 -8.32 23.63
N LEU A 35 7.66 -7.95 22.44
CA LEU A 35 7.10 -6.63 22.20
C LEU A 35 5.80 -6.52 23.00
N PRO A 36 5.70 -5.57 23.94
CA PRO A 36 4.41 -5.26 24.55
C PRO A 36 3.51 -4.69 23.46
N LEU A 37 2.61 -5.52 22.96
CA LEU A 37 1.56 -5.05 22.06
C LEU A 37 0.65 -4.17 22.88
N PRO A 38 0.57 -2.86 22.59
CA PRO A 38 -0.42 -2.01 23.26
C PRO A 38 -1.79 -2.59 22.96
N GLU A 39 -2.65 -2.58 23.96
CA GLU A 39 -3.98 -3.22 23.92
C GLU A 39 -4.75 -2.76 22.65
N LEU A 40 -4.90 -3.67 21.70
CA LEU A 40 -5.61 -3.45 20.44
C LEU A 40 -7.00 -2.81 20.63
N PRO A 41 -7.80 -3.19 21.65
CA PRO A 41 -9.10 -2.56 21.89
C PRO A 41 -9.01 -1.06 22.12
N THR A 42 -8.01 -0.60 22.89
CA THR A 42 -7.82 0.83 23.19
C THR A 42 -7.39 1.62 21.95
N GLN A 43 -6.62 1.01 21.06
CA GLN A 43 -6.25 1.66 19.81
C GLN A 43 -7.41 1.73 18.82
N LEU A 44 -8.21 0.67 18.72
CA LEU A 44 -9.41 0.66 17.89
C LEU A 44 -10.43 1.71 18.35
N SER A 45 -10.66 1.84 19.65
CA SER A 45 -11.56 2.88 20.17
C SER A 45 -11.09 4.29 19.82
N ARG A 46 -9.78 4.54 19.83
CA ARG A 46 -9.23 5.84 19.41
C ARG A 46 -9.37 6.11 17.91
N LEU A 47 -9.35 5.05 17.08
CA LEU A 47 -9.60 5.17 15.64
C LEU A 47 -11.08 5.46 15.37
N ASP A 48 -11.99 4.85 16.11
CA ASP A 48 -13.43 5.09 15.99
C ASP A 48 -13.83 6.53 16.41
N GLU A 49 -13.05 7.17 17.28
CA GLU A 49 -13.24 8.57 17.69
C GLU A 49 -12.70 9.57 16.63
N GLN A 50 -11.91 9.13 15.68
CA GLN A 50 -11.38 9.98 14.62
C GLN A 50 -12.31 9.99 13.41
N SER A 51 -12.99 11.11 13.22
CA SER A 51 -13.75 11.34 11.97
C SER A 51 -12.79 11.33 10.77
N LEU A 52 -13.05 10.43 9.83
CA LEU A 52 -12.23 10.26 8.65
C LEU A 52 -12.75 11.18 7.53
N SER A 53 -11.96 12.20 7.22
CA SER A 53 -12.19 13.03 6.03
C SER A 53 -11.56 12.40 4.80
N LEU A 54 -12.37 12.06 3.82
CA LEU A 54 -11.95 11.48 2.55
C LEU A 54 -12.04 12.51 1.43
N TYR A 55 -10.96 12.65 0.69
CA TYR A 55 -10.94 13.44 -0.54
C TYR A 55 -11.24 12.52 -1.73
N ARG A 56 -12.28 12.83 -2.46
CA ARG A 56 -12.72 12.08 -3.64
C ARG A 56 -12.77 12.97 -4.86
N THR A 57 -12.42 12.40 -5.99
CA THR A 57 -12.46 13.10 -7.28
C THR A 57 -13.16 12.21 -8.29
N GLU A 58 -14.13 12.77 -8.97
CA GLU A 58 -14.90 12.11 -10.01
C GLU A 58 -15.08 13.01 -11.23
N VAL A 59 -15.28 12.38 -12.38
CA VAL A 59 -15.57 13.09 -13.63
C VAL A 59 -17.05 12.97 -13.94
N THR A 60 -17.70 14.09 -14.26
CA THR A 60 -19.12 14.08 -14.65
C THR A 60 -19.31 13.36 -15.97
N ARG A 61 -20.37 12.56 -16.06
CA ARG A 61 -20.78 11.80 -17.26
C ARG A 61 -22.03 12.40 -17.86
N GLN A 62 -22.28 12.12 -19.13
CA GLN A 62 -23.40 12.68 -19.90
C GLN A 62 -24.70 12.13 -19.34
N ALA A 63 -25.12 11.67 -18.53
CA ALA A 63 -26.40 11.24 -17.97
C ALA A 63 -26.37 11.20 -16.45
N ASP A 64 -25.38 11.90 -15.87
CA ASP A 64 -25.30 11.95 -14.41
C ASP A 64 -26.44 12.79 -13.83
N THR A 65 -27.01 12.24 -12.78
CA THR A 65 -27.84 12.97 -11.84
C THR A 65 -27.00 13.33 -10.62
N ILE A 66 -27.46 14.29 -9.83
CA ILE A 66 -26.82 14.64 -8.54
C ILE A 66 -26.65 13.37 -7.69
N ASP A 67 -27.67 12.52 -7.62
CA ASP A 67 -27.63 11.29 -6.84
C ASP A 67 -26.61 10.27 -7.35
N SER A 68 -26.47 10.13 -8.67
CA SER A 68 -25.50 9.22 -9.24
C SER A 68 -24.06 9.70 -9.00
N LEU A 69 -23.85 11.01 -9.06
CA LEU A 69 -22.56 11.63 -8.80
C LEU A 69 -22.16 11.48 -7.32
N LEU A 70 -23.07 11.84 -6.41
CA LEU A 70 -22.84 11.72 -4.96
C LEU A 70 -22.55 10.29 -4.54
N ARG A 71 -23.27 9.32 -5.11
CA ARG A 71 -23.04 7.89 -4.83
C ARG A 71 -21.65 7.44 -5.27
N ARG A 72 -21.17 7.92 -6.43
CA ARG A 72 -19.80 7.61 -6.88
C ARG A 72 -18.75 8.29 -6.01
N LEU A 73 -19.03 9.47 -5.51
CA LEU A 73 -18.18 10.18 -4.55
C LEU A 73 -18.23 9.56 -3.14
N GLY A 74 -19.09 8.55 -2.92
CA GLY A 74 -19.22 7.88 -1.64
C GLY A 74 -19.93 8.72 -0.58
N VAL A 75 -20.78 9.65 -1.01
CA VAL A 75 -21.62 10.47 -0.16
C VAL A 75 -22.96 9.77 0.07
N ASP A 76 -23.30 9.54 1.31
CA ASP A 76 -24.59 9.02 1.76
C ASP A 76 -25.28 10.07 2.64
N ASP A 77 -25.56 11.21 2.06
CA ASP A 77 -26.17 12.37 2.73
C ASP A 77 -27.37 12.86 1.95
N ALA A 78 -28.56 12.50 2.45
CA ALA A 78 -29.83 12.90 1.83
C ALA A 78 -30.03 14.42 1.86
N SER A 79 -29.57 15.09 2.92
CA SER A 79 -29.71 16.54 3.07
C SER A 79 -28.86 17.27 2.02
N ALA A 80 -27.63 16.80 1.81
CA ALA A 80 -26.77 17.35 0.76
C ALA A 80 -27.33 17.10 -0.63
N ALA A 81 -27.91 15.91 -0.88
CA ALA A 81 -28.57 15.61 -2.15
C ALA A 81 -29.74 16.53 -2.43
N ASP A 82 -30.60 16.77 -1.43
CA ASP A 82 -31.76 17.65 -1.56
C ASP A 82 -31.34 19.13 -1.78
N PHE A 83 -30.34 19.57 -1.03
CA PHE A 83 -29.75 20.89 -1.24
C PHE A 83 -29.22 21.07 -2.68
N LEU A 84 -28.40 20.14 -3.14
CA LEU A 84 -27.78 20.19 -4.47
C LEU A 84 -28.80 20.08 -5.62
N ARG A 85 -29.94 19.44 -5.42
CA ARG A 85 -31.03 19.42 -6.40
C ARG A 85 -31.76 20.75 -6.49
N THR A 86 -31.84 21.48 -5.37
CA THR A 86 -32.57 22.74 -5.26
C THR A 86 -31.71 23.93 -5.64
N ASP A 87 -30.40 23.83 -5.43
CA ASP A 87 -29.46 24.91 -5.73
C ASP A 87 -29.20 25.03 -7.24
N PRO A 88 -29.45 26.26 -7.83
CA PRO A 88 -29.28 26.46 -9.27
C PRO A 88 -27.84 26.37 -9.74
N VAL A 89 -26.87 26.62 -8.88
CA VAL A 89 -25.43 26.49 -9.21
C VAL A 89 -25.06 25.04 -9.28
N ALA A 90 -25.46 24.23 -8.29
CA ALA A 90 -25.23 22.80 -8.24
C ALA A 90 -25.94 22.05 -9.38
N ALA A 91 -27.13 22.49 -9.78
CA ALA A 91 -27.85 21.94 -10.92
C ALA A 91 -27.03 22.00 -12.23
N THR A 92 -26.17 23.01 -12.37
CA THR A 92 -25.27 23.11 -13.54
C THR A 92 -24.21 22.01 -13.59
N LEU A 93 -23.88 21.37 -12.48
CA LEU A 93 -22.96 20.22 -12.45
C LEU A 93 -23.57 19.01 -13.13
N ALA A 94 -24.87 18.74 -12.86
CA ALA A 94 -25.58 17.62 -13.45
C ALA A 94 -26.07 17.90 -14.88
N GLN A 95 -26.46 19.14 -15.18
CA GLN A 95 -26.99 19.54 -16.48
C GLN A 95 -25.90 20.00 -17.47
N GLY A 96 -24.65 20.11 -17.03
CA GLY A 96 -23.54 20.57 -17.84
C GLY A 96 -22.99 19.49 -18.79
N ARG A 97 -22.01 19.89 -19.59
CA ARG A 97 -21.27 18.96 -20.44
C ARG A 97 -20.54 17.95 -19.56
N ALA A 98 -20.55 16.69 -19.97
CA ALA A 98 -19.71 15.65 -19.38
C ALA A 98 -18.21 16.04 -19.42
N GLY A 99 -17.43 15.51 -18.50
CA GLY A 99 -15.99 15.73 -18.45
C GLY A 99 -15.53 16.80 -17.46
N LYS A 100 -16.42 17.34 -16.63
CA LYS A 100 -16.03 18.22 -15.53
C LYS A 100 -15.45 17.38 -14.39
N LEU A 101 -14.35 17.84 -13.85
CA LEU A 101 -13.75 17.24 -12.66
C LEU A 101 -14.45 17.82 -11.43
N VAL A 102 -14.88 16.95 -10.55
CA VAL A 102 -15.57 17.32 -9.31
C VAL A 102 -14.78 16.77 -8.15
N HIS A 103 -14.42 17.62 -7.22
CA HIS A 103 -13.75 17.27 -5.98
C HIS A 103 -14.73 17.32 -4.82
N ALA A 104 -14.75 16.27 -4.01
CA ALA A 104 -15.56 16.23 -2.80
C ALA A 104 -14.70 15.91 -1.58
N THR A 105 -15.01 16.59 -0.49
CA THR A 105 -14.54 16.22 0.85
C THR A 105 -15.71 15.60 1.59
N VAL A 106 -15.52 14.38 2.04
CA VAL A 106 -16.56 13.57 2.70
C VAL A 106 -16.06 13.14 4.06
N THR A 107 -16.81 13.46 5.11
CA THR A 107 -16.51 13.03 6.48
C THR A 107 -17.64 12.15 6.99
N ASP A 108 -17.33 10.91 7.34
CA ASP A 108 -18.30 9.92 7.83
C ASP A 108 -19.53 9.76 6.92
N GLY A 109 -19.31 9.77 5.60
CA GLY A 109 -20.37 9.65 4.60
C GLY A 109 -21.13 10.93 4.32
N LYS A 110 -20.87 12.02 5.05
CA LYS A 110 -21.51 13.34 4.86
C LYS A 110 -20.65 14.23 3.97
N LEU A 111 -21.30 15.03 3.17
CA LEU A 111 -20.64 15.96 2.27
C LEU A 111 -20.28 17.25 2.99
N ASP A 112 -18.98 17.53 3.14
CA ASP A 112 -18.50 18.79 3.70
C ASP A 112 -18.28 19.86 2.63
N ARG A 113 -17.72 19.45 1.47
CA ARG A 113 -17.38 20.36 0.37
C ARG A 113 -17.52 19.68 -0.97
N LEU A 114 -17.99 20.44 -1.95
CA LEU A 114 -18.04 20.05 -3.35
C LEU A 114 -17.50 21.21 -4.22
N GLU A 115 -16.51 20.91 -5.06
CA GLU A 115 -15.85 21.89 -5.94
C GLU A 115 -15.75 21.37 -7.38
#